data_d2311d8523ad761651bd0db68cb45f50
#
_entry.id   d2311d8523ad761651bd0db68cb45f50
#
_cell.length_a   1.000
_cell.length_b   1.000
_cell.length_c   1.000
_cell.angle_alpha   90.00
_cell.angle_beta   90.00
_cell.angle_gamma   90.00
#
_symmetry.space_group_name_H-M   'P 1'
#
loop_
_entity.id
_entity.type
_entity.pdbx_description
1 polymer ?
#
loop_
_entity_poly.entity_id
_entity_poly.type
_entity_poly.pdbx_seq_one_letter_code
_entity_poly.pdbx_strand_id
1 'polypeptide(L)'
;IEAATQTYATVTLQNFFRMYHKLAGMTGTAETEAGEFWDIYKLDVKVIPTNKPIARDDREDLVYKTKREKYNAAIEQIAALSKAGRPVLVGTTTVEVSELLSRMLDRQGLDHQVLNAKRHQQEAEVVTRAGQAGTITIATNMAGRGTDIKLTKEVKEAGGLAIIGTE
;
A
#
# COMPACT_ATOMS: atom_id res chain seq x y z
N ILE A 1 -17.82 -20.29 26.12
CA ILE A 1 -18.84 -20.84 25.18
C ILE A 1 -19.37 -19.61 24.45
N GLU A 2 -19.01 -19.45 23.18
CA GLU A 2 -19.57 -18.38 22.34
C GLU A 2 -21.01 -18.71 22.01
N ALA A 3 -21.89 -17.68 22.02
CA ALA A 3 -23.28 -17.84 21.64
C ALA A 3 -23.37 -18.24 20.15
N ALA A 4 -24.19 -19.24 19.84
CA ALA A 4 -24.43 -19.64 18.46
C ALA A 4 -25.11 -18.49 17.71
N THR A 5 -24.48 -17.97 16.66
CA THR A 5 -25.06 -16.95 15.78
C THR A 5 -25.74 -17.62 14.59
N GLN A 6 -26.94 -17.16 14.26
CA GLN A 6 -27.67 -17.60 13.09
C GLN A 6 -27.85 -16.44 12.11
N THR A 7 -27.45 -16.63 10.85
CA THR A 7 -27.69 -15.66 9.78
C THR A 7 -29.12 -15.80 9.28
N TYR A 8 -29.93 -14.75 9.46
CA TYR A 8 -31.32 -14.74 8.98
C TYR A 8 -31.46 -14.29 7.54
N ALA A 9 -30.61 -13.36 7.09
CA ALA A 9 -30.60 -12.85 5.73
C ALA A 9 -29.25 -12.26 5.39
N THR A 10 -28.95 -12.17 4.09
CA THR A 10 -27.77 -11.50 3.57
C THR A 10 -28.17 -10.42 2.58
N VAL A 11 -27.41 -9.32 2.54
CA VAL A 11 -27.55 -8.24 1.56
C VAL A 11 -26.17 -7.94 0.99
N THR A 12 -26.08 -7.70 -0.32
CA THR A 12 -24.83 -7.26 -0.92
C THR A 12 -24.50 -5.82 -0.49
N LEU A 13 -23.22 -5.47 -0.48
CA LEU A 13 -22.76 -4.13 -0.11
C LEU A 13 -23.39 -3.06 -1.02
N GLN A 14 -23.48 -3.35 -2.33
CA GLN A 14 -24.11 -2.46 -3.30
C GLN A 14 -25.59 -2.22 -2.98
N ASN A 15 -26.35 -3.28 -2.69
CA ASN A 15 -27.77 -3.14 -2.35
C ASN A 15 -27.96 -2.41 -1.03
N PHE A 16 -27.09 -2.65 -0.06
CA PHE A 16 -27.12 -1.94 1.22
C PHE A 16 -26.94 -0.42 1.02
N PHE A 17 -25.91 0.02 0.29
CA PHE A 17 -25.68 1.43 0.07
C PHE A 17 -26.73 2.09 -0.83
N ARG A 18 -27.34 1.37 -1.74
CA ARG A 18 -28.45 1.87 -2.59
C ARG A 18 -29.74 2.18 -1.81
N MET A 19 -29.85 1.72 -0.57
CA MET A 19 -30.99 2.07 0.29
C MET A 19 -30.96 3.51 0.79
N TYR A 20 -29.82 4.19 0.70
CA TYR A 20 -29.68 5.56 1.18
C TYR A 20 -30.07 6.57 0.10
N HIS A 21 -30.93 7.52 0.45
CA HIS A 21 -31.35 8.61 -0.45
C HIS A 21 -30.20 9.60 -0.70
N LYS A 22 -29.26 9.71 0.22
CA LYS A 22 -28.10 10.60 0.13
C LYS A 22 -26.85 9.79 0.41
N LEU A 23 -26.07 9.59 -0.62
CA LEU A 23 -24.84 8.80 -0.58
C LEU A 23 -23.68 9.63 -1.13
N ALA A 24 -22.57 9.68 -0.43
CA ALA A 24 -21.33 10.29 -0.88
C ALA A 24 -20.14 9.61 -0.22
N GLY A 25 -18.96 9.72 -0.81
CA GLY A 25 -17.73 9.17 -0.29
C GLY A 25 -16.51 9.96 -0.74
N MET A 26 -15.37 9.69 -0.14
CA MET A 26 -14.09 10.27 -0.53
C MET A 26 -13.03 9.18 -0.61
N THR A 27 -12.24 9.21 -1.67
CA THR A 27 -11.12 8.29 -1.87
C THR A 27 -10.08 8.94 -2.78
N GLY A 28 -8.83 8.51 -2.70
CA GLY A 28 -7.76 8.94 -3.61
C GLY A 28 -7.75 8.19 -4.95
N THR A 29 -8.63 7.22 -5.18
CA THR A 29 -8.58 6.29 -6.33
C THR A 29 -9.91 6.12 -7.06
N ALA A 30 -10.83 7.07 -6.97
CA ALA A 30 -12.16 6.94 -7.58
C ALA A 30 -12.19 7.29 -9.07
N GLU A 31 -11.23 8.04 -9.59
CA GLU A 31 -11.27 8.56 -10.96
C GLU A 31 -11.25 7.44 -12.00
N THR A 32 -10.43 6.44 -11.82
CA THR A 32 -10.32 5.26 -12.70
C THR A 32 -11.59 4.42 -12.70
N GLU A 33 -12.36 4.44 -11.62
CA GLU A 33 -13.57 3.64 -11.41
C GLU A 33 -14.86 4.49 -11.54
N ALA A 34 -14.78 5.68 -12.13
CA ALA A 34 -15.92 6.60 -12.27
C ALA A 34 -17.13 5.96 -12.96
N GLY A 35 -16.88 5.12 -13.99
CA GLY A 35 -17.91 4.37 -14.69
C GLY A 35 -18.67 3.40 -13.77
N GLU A 36 -17.95 2.64 -12.94
CA GLU A 36 -18.55 1.72 -11.98
C GLU A 36 -19.39 2.44 -10.92
N PHE A 37 -18.89 3.56 -10.38
CA PHE A 37 -19.66 4.39 -9.45
C PHE A 37 -20.96 4.90 -10.05
N TRP A 38 -20.94 5.31 -11.31
CA TRP A 38 -22.14 5.72 -12.02
C TRP A 38 -23.10 4.56 -12.27
N ASP A 39 -22.61 3.42 -12.74
CA ASP A 39 -23.45 2.28 -13.10
C ASP A 39 -24.16 1.69 -11.89
N ILE A 40 -23.47 1.53 -10.77
CA ILE A 40 -24.00 0.89 -9.57
C ILE A 40 -24.80 1.87 -8.70
N TYR A 41 -24.24 3.05 -8.43
CA TYR A 41 -24.77 3.97 -7.41
C TYR A 41 -25.37 5.26 -7.98
N LYS A 42 -25.18 5.52 -9.27
CA LYS A 42 -25.51 6.81 -9.93
C LYS A 42 -24.80 8.01 -9.28
N LEU A 43 -23.56 7.76 -8.83
CA LEU A 43 -22.71 8.78 -8.25
C LEU A 43 -21.70 9.31 -9.28
N ASP A 44 -21.60 10.63 -9.33
CA ASP A 44 -20.62 11.36 -10.12
C ASP A 44 -19.31 11.45 -9.36
N VAL A 45 -18.19 11.22 -10.05
CA VAL A 45 -16.86 11.39 -9.45
C VAL A 45 -16.34 12.79 -9.78
N LYS A 46 -16.05 13.57 -8.74
CA LYS A 46 -15.46 14.90 -8.86
C LYS A 46 -14.02 14.88 -8.37
N VAL A 47 -13.09 15.12 -9.28
CA VAL A 47 -11.66 15.23 -8.94
C VAL A 47 -11.41 16.58 -8.30
N ILE A 48 -10.90 16.56 -7.06
CA ILE A 48 -10.51 17.78 -6.35
C ILE A 48 -8.99 17.93 -6.49
N PRO A 49 -8.49 19.03 -7.09
CA PRO A 49 -7.06 19.24 -7.27
C PRO A 49 -6.34 19.35 -5.93
N THR A 50 -5.08 18.95 -5.92
CA THR A 50 -4.23 19.02 -4.72
C THR A 50 -3.97 20.49 -4.34
N ASN A 51 -3.93 20.77 -3.02
CA ASN A 51 -3.63 22.12 -2.50
C ASN A 51 -2.21 22.60 -2.83
N LYS A 52 -1.26 21.68 -2.97
CA LYS A 52 0.13 21.96 -3.32
C LYS A 52 0.51 21.20 -4.59
N PRO A 53 1.50 21.69 -5.36
CA PRO A 53 2.03 20.94 -6.50
C PRO A 53 2.47 19.53 -6.08
N ILE A 54 2.25 18.57 -6.97
CA ILE A 54 2.68 17.18 -6.76
C ILE A 54 4.22 17.16 -6.78
N ALA A 55 4.81 16.67 -5.67
CA ALA A 55 6.25 16.50 -5.54
C ALA A 55 6.72 15.05 -5.77
N ARG A 56 5.77 14.14 -6.05
CA ARG A 56 6.05 12.73 -6.33
C ARG A 56 6.71 12.59 -7.70
N ASP A 57 7.79 11.82 -7.75
CA ASP A 57 8.51 11.44 -8.98
C ASP A 57 8.06 10.01 -9.37
N ASP A 58 7.13 9.92 -10.31
CA ASP A 58 6.65 8.65 -10.84
C ASP A 58 7.57 8.21 -11.98
N ARG A 59 8.31 7.12 -11.76
CA ARG A 59 9.23 6.55 -12.72
C ARG A 59 8.55 5.51 -13.57
N GLU A 60 9.11 5.29 -14.77
CA GLU A 60 8.63 4.26 -15.67
C GLU A 60 8.87 2.85 -15.11
N ASP A 61 8.00 1.91 -15.51
CA ASP A 61 8.07 0.52 -15.10
C ASP A 61 9.30 -0.17 -15.71
N LEU A 62 9.98 -0.99 -14.90
CA LEU A 62 11.09 -1.82 -15.34
C LEU A 62 10.59 -3.23 -15.65
N VAL A 63 10.67 -3.62 -16.91
CA VAL A 63 10.20 -4.94 -17.38
C VAL A 63 11.35 -5.95 -17.40
N TYR A 64 11.13 -7.12 -16.80
CA TYR A 64 12.10 -8.19 -16.68
C TYR A 64 11.60 -9.47 -17.39
N LYS A 65 12.52 -10.26 -17.93
CA LYS A 65 12.17 -11.53 -18.60
C LYS A 65 11.66 -12.58 -17.63
N THR A 66 12.16 -12.58 -16.39
CA THR A 66 11.80 -13.57 -15.37
C THR A 66 11.48 -12.92 -14.03
N LYS A 67 10.62 -13.58 -13.25
CA LYS A 67 10.31 -13.16 -11.86
C LYS A 67 11.57 -13.13 -10.99
N ARG A 68 12.52 -14.02 -11.24
CA ARG A 68 13.79 -14.07 -10.50
C ARG A 68 14.63 -12.82 -10.74
N GLU A 69 14.79 -12.41 -11.98
CA GLU A 69 15.49 -11.16 -12.33
C GLU A 69 14.81 -9.96 -11.71
N LYS A 70 13.47 -9.86 -11.81
CA LYS A 70 12.69 -8.80 -11.20
C LYS A 70 12.94 -8.68 -9.69
N TYR A 71 12.83 -9.77 -8.96
CA TYR A 71 13.00 -9.72 -7.51
C TYR A 71 14.45 -9.44 -7.09
N ASN A 72 15.44 -9.97 -7.82
CA ASN A 72 16.84 -9.63 -7.55
C ASN A 72 17.10 -8.13 -7.75
N ALA A 73 16.66 -7.56 -8.86
CA ALA A 73 16.79 -6.14 -9.13
C ALA A 73 16.05 -5.27 -8.08
N ALA A 74 14.84 -5.70 -7.66
CA ALA A 74 14.11 -5.03 -6.60
C ALA A 74 14.91 -5.03 -5.28
N ILE A 75 15.51 -6.16 -4.88
CA ILE A 75 16.30 -6.24 -3.65
C ILE A 75 17.55 -5.35 -3.73
N GLU A 76 18.24 -5.32 -4.86
CA GLU A 76 19.41 -4.43 -5.07
C GLU A 76 19.01 -2.96 -4.95
N GLN A 77 17.88 -2.57 -5.53
CA GLN A 77 17.37 -1.21 -5.46
C GLN A 77 16.93 -0.83 -4.03
N ILE A 78 16.25 -1.74 -3.32
CA ILE A 78 15.86 -1.58 -1.91
C ILE A 78 17.12 -1.33 -1.06
N ALA A 79 18.15 -2.15 -1.22
CA ALA A 79 19.39 -2.03 -0.47
C ALA A 79 20.10 -0.68 -0.75
N ALA A 80 20.15 -0.25 -1.99
CA ALA A 80 20.77 1.03 -2.37
C ALA A 80 20.03 2.23 -1.76
N LEU A 81 18.69 2.25 -1.83
CA LEU A 81 17.86 3.32 -1.29
C LEU A 81 17.92 3.38 0.24
N SER A 82 17.85 2.25 0.91
CA SER A 82 17.96 2.16 2.37
C SER A 82 19.34 2.66 2.86
N LYS A 83 20.43 2.27 2.20
CA LYS A 83 21.80 2.77 2.49
C LYS A 83 21.94 4.28 2.26
N ALA A 84 21.18 4.85 1.33
CA ALA A 84 21.13 6.29 1.09
C ALA A 84 20.29 7.05 2.13
N GLY A 85 19.80 6.38 3.19
CA GLY A 85 18.99 6.97 4.25
C GLY A 85 17.51 7.18 3.89
N ARG A 86 17.05 6.68 2.74
CA ARG A 86 15.64 6.76 2.35
C ARG A 86 14.86 5.58 2.92
N PRO A 87 13.68 5.80 3.53
CA PRO A 87 12.76 4.72 3.81
C PRO A 87 12.22 4.13 2.51
N VAL A 88 12.03 2.82 2.48
CA VAL A 88 11.54 2.09 1.31
C VAL A 88 10.27 1.32 1.66
N LEU A 89 9.19 1.60 0.94
CA LEU A 89 7.95 0.85 0.99
C LEU A 89 7.86 -0.07 -0.24
N VAL A 90 7.80 -1.37 0.00
CA VAL A 90 7.72 -2.37 -1.06
C VAL A 90 6.29 -2.91 -1.14
N GLY A 91 5.59 -2.57 -2.23
CA GLY A 91 4.23 -3.05 -2.50
C GLY A 91 4.24 -4.45 -3.11
N THR A 92 3.43 -5.36 -2.57
CA THR A 92 3.26 -6.71 -3.09
C THR A 92 1.78 -7.05 -3.28
N THR A 93 1.47 -7.89 -4.25
CA THR A 93 0.09 -8.31 -4.55
C THR A 93 -0.42 -9.40 -3.62
N THR A 94 0.47 -10.26 -3.14
CA THR A 94 0.09 -11.42 -2.32
C THR A 94 0.97 -11.58 -1.08
N VAL A 95 0.45 -12.31 -0.10
CA VAL A 95 1.18 -12.65 1.13
C VAL A 95 2.43 -13.48 0.80
N GLU A 96 2.33 -14.43 -0.14
CA GLU A 96 3.43 -15.30 -0.57
C GLU A 96 4.60 -14.50 -1.14
N VAL A 97 4.31 -13.49 -1.97
CA VAL A 97 5.34 -12.58 -2.52
C VAL A 97 5.99 -11.76 -1.39
N SER A 98 5.20 -11.27 -0.44
CA SER A 98 5.74 -10.54 0.71
C SER A 98 6.70 -11.39 1.56
N GLU A 99 6.36 -12.65 1.79
CA GLU A 99 7.20 -13.62 2.52
C GLU A 99 8.44 -14.03 1.71
N LEU A 100 8.33 -14.13 0.37
CA LEU A 100 9.47 -14.40 -0.50
C LEU A 100 10.50 -13.27 -0.45
N LEU A 101 10.06 -12.02 -0.61
CA LEU A 101 10.93 -10.85 -0.56
C LEU A 101 11.55 -10.68 0.83
N SER A 102 10.79 -10.94 1.89
CA SER A 102 11.30 -10.95 3.26
C SER A 102 12.47 -11.91 3.42
N ARG A 103 12.32 -13.18 2.99
CA ARG A 103 13.43 -14.15 3.03
C ARG A 103 14.63 -13.74 2.19
N MET A 104 14.41 -13.03 1.08
CA MET A 104 15.51 -12.52 0.24
C MET A 104 16.27 -11.40 0.93
N LEU A 105 15.58 -10.49 1.62
CA LEU A 105 16.19 -9.41 2.43
C LEU A 105 16.96 -9.98 3.61
N ASP A 106 16.40 -10.99 4.32
CA ASP A 106 17.09 -11.71 5.43
C ASP A 106 18.42 -12.31 4.98
N ARG A 107 18.45 -12.94 3.79
CA ARG A 107 19.68 -13.51 3.23
C ARG A 107 20.76 -12.47 2.94
N GLN A 108 20.35 -11.22 2.70
CA GLN A 108 21.29 -10.10 2.51
C GLN A 108 21.61 -9.35 3.81
N GLY A 109 21.05 -9.80 4.95
CA GLY A 109 21.24 -9.15 6.25
C GLY A 109 20.59 -7.77 6.33
N LEU A 110 19.54 -7.53 5.55
CA LEU A 110 18.80 -6.26 5.53
C LEU A 110 17.62 -6.34 6.50
N ASP A 111 17.68 -5.54 7.55
CA ASP A 111 16.61 -5.43 8.55
C ASP A 111 15.37 -4.80 7.90
N HIS A 112 14.20 -5.40 8.14
CA HIS A 112 12.95 -4.97 7.50
C HIS A 112 11.72 -5.36 8.32
N GLN A 113 10.58 -4.78 7.96
CA GLN A 113 9.28 -5.06 8.55
C GLN A 113 8.31 -5.56 7.49
N VAL A 114 7.36 -6.42 7.88
CA VAL A 114 6.35 -6.99 6.96
C VAL A 114 4.97 -6.69 7.50
N LEU A 115 4.16 -6.02 6.65
CA LEU A 115 2.74 -5.75 6.82
C LEU A 115 1.93 -6.63 5.88
N ASN A 116 1.26 -7.64 6.41
CA ASN A 116 0.34 -8.48 5.65
C ASN A 116 -0.80 -8.98 6.54
N ALA A 117 -1.78 -9.65 5.93
CA ALA A 117 -2.98 -10.14 6.60
C ALA A 117 -2.73 -11.04 7.83
N LYS A 118 -1.53 -11.60 7.98
CA LYS A 118 -1.16 -12.45 9.12
C LYS A 118 -0.64 -11.67 10.34
N ARG A 119 -0.33 -10.38 10.22
CA ARG A 119 0.36 -9.59 11.25
C ARG A 119 -0.36 -8.28 11.64
N HIS A 120 -1.68 -8.30 11.72
CA HIS A 120 -2.51 -7.11 11.99
C HIS A 120 -2.24 -6.42 13.34
N GLN A 121 -1.82 -7.15 14.36
CA GLN A 121 -1.71 -6.59 15.72
C GLN A 121 -0.59 -5.55 15.88
N GLN A 122 0.37 -5.49 14.95
CA GLN A 122 1.51 -4.56 14.98
C GLN A 122 1.45 -3.49 13.89
N GLU A 123 0.34 -3.40 13.15
CA GLU A 123 0.22 -2.52 11.99
C GLU A 123 0.53 -1.06 12.29
N ALA A 124 -0.04 -0.50 13.36
CA ALA A 124 0.16 0.90 13.74
C ALA A 124 1.64 1.20 14.09
N GLU A 125 2.32 0.27 14.77
CA GLU A 125 3.73 0.43 15.13
C GLU A 125 4.63 0.36 13.89
N VAL A 126 4.38 -0.61 13.01
CA VAL A 126 5.12 -0.78 11.75
C VAL A 126 4.96 0.46 10.86
N VAL A 127 3.74 0.98 10.69
CA VAL A 127 3.48 2.18 9.90
C VAL A 127 4.16 3.42 10.51
N THR A 128 4.16 3.56 11.83
CA THR A 128 4.85 4.66 12.51
C THR A 128 6.36 4.65 12.22
N ARG A 129 6.96 3.46 12.14
CA ARG A 129 8.40 3.30 11.85
C ARG A 129 8.73 3.38 10.36
N ALA A 130 7.77 3.10 9.48
CA ALA A 130 7.98 3.05 8.03
C ALA A 130 8.49 4.36 7.40
N GLY A 131 8.30 5.50 8.08
CA GLY A 131 8.79 6.81 7.64
C GLY A 131 10.18 7.19 8.17
N GLN A 132 10.85 6.33 8.93
CA GLN A 132 12.18 6.59 9.49
C GLN A 132 13.28 6.30 8.46
N ALA A 133 14.42 7.01 8.59
CA ALA A 133 15.53 6.87 7.66
C ALA A 133 16.04 5.43 7.56
N GLY A 134 16.21 4.96 6.32
CA GLY A 134 16.77 3.63 6.03
C GLY A 134 15.85 2.44 6.34
N THR A 135 14.62 2.67 6.84
CA THR A 135 13.67 1.60 7.14
C THR A 135 13.13 0.94 5.87
N ILE A 136 13.08 -0.38 5.86
CA ILE A 136 12.47 -1.16 4.78
C ILE A 136 11.16 -1.75 5.29
N THR A 137 10.05 -1.50 4.58
CA THR A 137 8.73 -2.04 4.91
C THR A 137 8.12 -2.73 3.70
N ILE A 138 7.81 -4.01 3.82
CA ILE A 138 7.08 -4.77 2.80
C ILE A 138 5.60 -4.75 3.18
N ALA A 139 4.72 -4.32 2.27
CA ALA A 139 3.28 -4.28 2.51
C ALA A 139 2.50 -4.93 1.35
N THR A 140 1.48 -5.71 1.67
CA THR A 140 0.50 -6.13 0.66
C THR A 140 -0.45 -4.97 0.36
N ASN A 141 -1.05 -4.94 -0.84
CA ASN A 141 -1.90 -3.85 -1.32
C ASN A 141 -3.04 -3.44 -0.36
N MET A 142 -3.49 -4.34 0.49
CA MET A 142 -4.57 -4.08 1.45
C MET A 142 -4.05 -3.66 2.84
N ALA A 143 -2.78 -3.86 3.14
CA ALA A 143 -2.20 -3.53 4.43
C ALA A 143 -1.78 -2.06 4.49
N GLY A 144 -2.06 -1.38 5.60
CA GLY A 144 -1.73 0.03 5.80
C GLY A 144 -2.60 1.02 5.02
N ARG A 145 -3.66 0.56 4.36
CA ARG A 145 -4.57 1.42 3.60
C ARG A 145 -5.26 2.43 4.52
N GLY A 146 -5.23 3.73 4.12
CA GLY A 146 -5.83 4.81 4.92
C GLY A 146 -4.96 5.31 6.06
N THR A 147 -3.73 4.79 6.22
CA THR A 147 -2.78 5.24 7.24
C THR A 147 -1.68 6.09 6.62
N ASP A 148 -1.42 7.26 7.21
CA ASP A 148 -0.41 8.21 6.73
C ASP A 148 0.98 7.87 7.28
N ILE A 149 1.96 7.70 6.40
CA ILE A 149 3.36 7.51 6.77
C ILE A 149 4.04 8.88 6.93
N LYS A 150 4.30 9.25 8.17
CA LYS A 150 4.92 10.55 8.50
C LYS A 150 6.42 10.50 8.26
N LEU A 151 6.91 11.42 7.42
CA LEU A 151 8.33 11.53 7.10
C LEU A 151 8.99 12.62 7.96
N THR A 152 10.19 12.34 8.48
CA THR A 152 11.02 13.34 9.16
C THR A 152 11.60 14.36 8.17
N LYS A 153 12.12 15.48 8.68
CA LYS A 153 12.74 16.49 7.82
C LYS A 153 13.95 15.93 7.07
N GLU A 154 14.80 15.18 7.74
CA GLU A 154 15.99 14.52 7.17
C GLU A 154 15.62 13.59 6.01
N VAL A 155 14.57 12.78 6.18
CA VAL A 155 14.07 11.88 5.13
C VAL A 155 13.57 12.66 3.92
N LYS A 156 12.88 13.78 4.13
CA LYS A 156 12.42 14.64 3.03
C LYS A 156 13.59 15.25 2.26
N GLU A 157 14.63 15.66 2.95
CA GLU A 157 15.87 16.22 2.35
C GLU A 157 16.67 15.13 1.61
N ALA A 158 16.64 13.88 2.07
CA ALA A 158 17.25 12.73 1.41
C ALA A 158 16.47 12.23 0.16
N GLY A 159 15.34 12.85 -0.18
CA GLY A 159 14.51 12.50 -1.34
C GLY A 159 13.21 11.76 -1.00
N GLY A 160 12.82 11.73 0.28
CA GLY A 160 11.53 11.22 0.74
C GLY A 160 11.40 9.70 0.71
N LEU A 161 10.17 9.23 0.90
CA LEU A 161 9.81 7.81 0.84
C LEU A 161 10.00 7.28 -0.59
N ALA A 162 10.71 6.17 -0.72
CA ALA A 162 10.76 5.43 -1.98
C ALA A 162 9.72 4.31 -1.98
N ILE A 163 8.95 4.20 -3.06
CA ILE A 163 7.94 3.15 -3.24
C ILE A 163 8.37 2.25 -4.39
N ILE A 164 8.40 0.95 -4.16
CA ILE A 164 8.72 -0.06 -5.18
C ILE A 164 7.51 -0.99 -5.31
N GLY A 165 6.78 -0.90 -6.42
CA GLY A 165 5.76 -1.87 -6.80
C GLY A 165 6.41 -3.13 -7.38
N THR A 166 5.85 -4.31 -7.06
CA THR A 166 6.37 -5.60 -7.55
C THR A 166 5.32 -6.39 -8.34
N GLU A 167 4.41 -5.70 -9.01
CA GLU A 167 3.37 -6.29 -9.86
C GLU A 167 3.91 -6.80 -11.19
#